data_de275b6b4c5e7b29615df49da77e691b
#
_entry.id   de275b6b4c5e7b29615df49da77e691b
#
_cell.length_a   1.000
_cell.length_b   1.000
_cell.length_c   1.000
_cell.angle_alpha   90.00
_cell.angle_beta   90.00
_cell.angle_gamma   90.00
#
_symmetry.space_group_name_H-M   'P 1'
#
loop_
_entity.id
_entity.type
_entity.pdbx_description
1 polymer ?
#
loop_
_entity_poly.entity_id
_entity_poly.type
_entity_poly.pdbx_seq_one_letter_code
_entity_poly.pdbx_strand_id
1 'polypeptide(L)'
;MALTLYGGARSRASMPRWYMEEKGIPYRWQLLDMEAGEHRQEPFLQINPFGKVPAMVDEDPALPDGRLQLFESGAILLYLAERFGGECQTAAERGLAQQWVLFANATLATALFVPSNREREFPRLMEVLDRRLGEGPLLGKSWSVADCAVNAYLAYLPIFFPQIDLSPFPQVQATIAATQQRPAYQTVMGQR
;
A
#
# COMPACT_ATOMS: atom_id res chain seq x y z
N MET A 1 14.00 12.18 14.91
CA MET A 1 12.95 11.46 14.14
C MET A 1 13.64 10.45 13.22
N ALA A 2 13.34 9.16 13.35
CA ALA A 2 13.89 8.12 12.50
C ALA A 2 12.81 7.07 12.19
N LEU A 3 12.39 7.01 10.92
CA LEU A 3 11.47 5.99 10.43
C LEU A 3 12.26 4.77 9.97
N THR A 4 11.88 3.59 10.44
CA THR A 4 12.38 2.30 9.92
C THR A 4 11.21 1.47 9.42
N LEU A 5 11.21 1.11 8.13
CA LEU A 5 10.25 0.22 7.52
C LEU A 5 10.88 -1.17 7.34
N TYR A 6 10.22 -2.18 7.89
CA TYR A 6 10.60 -3.58 7.79
C TYR A 6 9.76 -4.28 6.75
N GLY A 7 10.40 -5.06 5.87
CA GLY A 7 9.69 -5.81 4.85
C GLY A 7 10.52 -6.93 4.26
N GLY A 8 9.87 -7.81 3.53
CA GLY A 8 10.50 -8.85 2.72
C GLY A 8 10.42 -8.52 1.23
N ALA A 9 11.22 -9.20 0.44
CA ALA A 9 11.09 -9.15 -1.01
C ALA A 9 9.66 -9.57 -1.42
N ARG A 10 9.06 -8.83 -2.37
CA ARG A 10 7.70 -9.09 -2.90
C ARG A 10 6.60 -9.13 -1.83
N SER A 11 6.74 -8.33 -0.76
CA SER A 11 5.75 -8.22 0.29
C SER A 11 4.91 -6.95 0.16
N ARG A 12 3.81 -6.86 0.92
CA ARG A 12 2.99 -5.64 1.00
C ARG A 12 3.73 -4.42 1.56
N ALA A 13 4.96 -4.58 2.04
CA ALA A 13 5.82 -3.48 2.42
C ALA A 13 6.13 -2.52 1.24
N SER A 14 5.99 -3.01 0.00
CA SER A 14 6.10 -2.18 -1.20
C SER A 14 5.12 -1.00 -1.21
N MET A 15 3.93 -1.13 -0.63
CA MET A 15 2.93 -0.07 -0.61
C MET A 15 3.36 1.13 0.23
N PRO A 16 3.62 1.02 1.55
CA PRO A 16 4.11 2.14 2.34
C PRO A 16 5.49 2.62 1.88
N ARG A 17 6.35 1.73 1.36
CA ARG A 17 7.63 2.12 0.78
C ARG A 17 7.44 3.03 -0.42
N TRP A 18 6.55 2.67 -1.36
CA TRP A 18 6.22 3.50 -2.51
C TRP A 18 5.63 4.86 -2.08
N TYR A 19 4.73 4.87 -1.09
CA TYR A 19 4.18 6.12 -0.58
C TYR A 19 5.27 7.06 -0.02
N MET A 20 6.22 6.51 0.74
CA MET A 20 7.35 7.29 1.26
C MET A 20 8.22 7.88 0.13
N GLU A 21 8.53 7.10 -0.89
CA GLU A 21 9.28 7.59 -2.06
C GLU A 21 8.52 8.70 -2.82
N GLU A 22 7.21 8.56 -3.02
CA GLU A 22 6.37 9.58 -3.69
C GLU A 22 6.30 10.89 -2.92
N LYS A 23 6.32 10.82 -1.60
CA LYS A 23 6.21 11.99 -0.72
C LYS A 23 7.56 12.53 -0.26
N GLY A 24 8.67 11.89 -0.67
CA GLY A 24 10.00 12.28 -0.22
C GLY A 24 10.21 12.13 1.29
N ILE A 25 9.51 11.19 1.94
CA ILE A 25 9.63 10.94 3.37
C ILE A 25 10.90 10.12 3.62
N PRO A 26 11.86 10.61 4.40
CA PRO A 26 13.08 9.87 4.68
C PRO A 26 12.82 8.68 5.60
N TYR A 27 13.36 7.52 5.27
CA TYR A 27 13.22 6.29 6.05
C TYR A 27 14.44 5.39 5.88
N ARG A 28 14.63 4.48 6.85
CA ARG A 28 15.54 3.35 6.75
C ARG A 28 14.75 2.13 6.27
N TRP A 29 15.22 1.50 5.19
CA TRP A 29 14.69 0.21 4.75
C TRP A 29 15.43 -0.93 5.44
N GLN A 30 14.68 -1.79 6.14
CA GLN A 30 15.19 -3.02 6.74
C GLN A 30 14.58 -4.22 6.01
N LEU A 31 15.36 -4.77 5.09
CA LEU A 31 14.99 -6.01 4.40
C LEU A 31 15.17 -7.20 5.36
N LEU A 32 14.15 -8.03 5.46
CA LEU A 32 14.18 -9.30 6.19
C LEU A 32 14.28 -10.46 5.21
N ASP A 33 15.12 -11.45 5.55
CA ASP A 33 15.16 -12.72 4.84
C ASP A 33 13.94 -13.56 5.23
N MET A 34 12.97 -13.60 4.31
CA MET A 34 11.71 -14.34 4.52
C MET A 34 11.91 -15.85 4.45
N GLU A 35 12.90 -16.32 3.70
CA GLU A 35 13.23 -17.75 3.56
C GLU A 35 13.96 -18.27 4.79
N ALA A 36 14.88 -17.48 5.34
CA ALA A 36 15.53 -17.76 6.63
C ALA A 36 14.57 -17.58 7.82
N GLY A 37 13.37 -17.04 7.60
CA GLY A 37 12.36 -16.87 8.64
C GLY A 37 12.65 -15.76 9.64
N GLU A 38 13.47 -14.76 9.30
CA GLU A 38 13.82 -13.64 10.19
C GLU A 38 12.59 -12.91 10.73
N HIS A 39 11.50 -12.86 9.95
CA HIS A 39 10.22 -12.28 10.38
C HIS A 39 9.54 -13.04 11.53
N ARG A 40 10.00 -14.24 11.86
CA ARG A 40 9.48 -15.12 12.94
C ARG A 40 10.47 -15.29 14.09
N GLN A 41 11.48 -14.45 14.13
CA GLN A 41 12.55 -14.51 15.14
C GLN A 41 12.65 -13.17 15.86
N GLU A 42 13.26 -13.19 17.04
CA GLU A 42 13.72 -11.98 17.69
C GLU A 42 14.91 -11.39 16.91
N PRO A 43 15.05 -10.07 16.80
CA PRO A 43 14.26 -9.03 17.51
C PRO A 43 12.97 -8.59 16.77
N PHE A 44 12.65 -9.15 15.58
CA PHE A 44 11.50 -8.67 14.80
C PHE A 44 10.14 -8.93 15.50
N LEU A 45 10.02 -10.05 16.23
CA LEU A 45 8.77 -10.35 16.98
C LEU A 45 8.46 -9.33 18.09
N GLN A 46 9.46 -8.59 18.59
CA GLN A 46 9.23 -7.46 19.51
C GLN A 46 8.62 -6.25 18.81
N ILE A 47 8.74 -6.16 17.47
CA ILE A 47 8.16 -5.09 16.64
C ILE A 47 6.77 -5.50 16.17
N ASN A 48 6.64 -6.72 15.65
CA ASN A 48 5.37 -7.29 15.23
C ASN A 48 5.24 -8.74 15.72
N PRO A 49 4.48 -8.98 16.82
CA PRO A 49 4.35 -10.31 17.39
C PRO A 49 3.66 -11.33 16.48
N PHE A 50 2.95 -10.89 15.44
CA PHE A 50 2.36 -11.78 14.43
C PHE A 50 3.37 -12.31 13.41
N GLY A 51 4.64 -11.85 13.44
CA GLY A 51 5.68 -12.29 12.53
C GLY A 51 5.32 -12.04 11.06
N LYS A 52 4.70 -10.91 10.75
CA LYS A 52 4.29 -10.53 9.39
C LYS A 52 4.86 -9.19 8.99
N VAL A 53 5.09 -9.02 7.69
CA VAL A 53 5.54 -7.76 7.09
C VAL A 53 4.43 -7.13 6.24
N PRO A 54 4.37 -5.78 6.15
CA PRO A 54 5.27 -4.80 6.75
C PRO A 54 5.06 -4.59 8.25
N ALA A 55 6.11 -4.07 8.88
CA ALA A 55 6.04 -3.36 10.14
C ALA A 55 6.85 -2.07 10.04
N MET A 56 6.54 -1.08 10.86
CA MET A 56 7.24 0.20 10.89
C MET A 56 7.50 0.63 12.33
N VAL A 57 8.65 1.25 12.54
CA VAL A 57 8.99 1.93 13.79
C VAL A 57 9.23 3.40 13.48
N ASP A 58 8.59 4.26 14.24
CA ASP A 58 8.86 5.71 14.27
C ASP A 58 9.47 6.07 15.62
N GLU A 59 10.69 6.58 15.59
CA GLU A 59 11.41 7.07 16.76
C GLU A 59 11.41 8.60 16.74
N ASP A 60 10.57 9.20 17.58
CA ASP A 60 10.45 10.63 17.71
C ASP A 60 10.12 11.00 19.17
N PRO A 61 10.91 11.88 19.82
CA PRO A 61 10.63 12.33 21.18
C PRO A 61 9.25 12.96 21.38
N ALA A 62 8.60 13.43 20.30
CA ALA A 62 7.23 13.97 20.36
C ALA A 62 6.14 12.88 20.46
N LEU A 63 6.48 11.62 20.24
CA LEU A 63 5.55 10.50 20.39
C LEU A 63 5.44 10.06 21.87
N PRO A 64 4.33 9.46 22.29
CA PRO A 64 4.26 8.77 23.56
C PRO A 64 5.42 7.77 23.67
N ASP A 65 6.13 7.79 24.80
CA ASP A 65 7.31 6.96 25.05
C ASP A 65 8.45 7.12 24.02
N GLY A 66 8.43 8.19 23.20
CA GLY A 66 9.42 8.49 22.17
C GLY A 66 9.44 7.50 21.00
N ARG A 67 8.48 6.57 20.92
CA ARG A 67 8.48 5.49 19.92
C ARG A 67 7.08 5.01 19.60
N LEU A 68 6.82 4.74 18.32
CA LEU A 68 5.61 4.09 17.86
C LEU A 68 5.97 2.87 17.00
N GLN A 69 5.30 1.75 17.23
CA GLN A 69 5.40 0.55 16.41
C GLN A 69 4.05 0.29 15.74
N LEU A 70 4.07 0.10 14.43
CA LEU A 70 2.88 -0.19 13.62
C LEU A 70 3.11 -1.42 12.75
N PHE A 71 2.08 -2.21 12.61
CA PHE A 71 1.95 -3.23 11.59
C PHE A 71 0.62 -3.02 10.84
N GLU A 72 0.33 -3.82 9.80
CA GLU A 72 -0.67 -3.62 8.76
C GLU A 72 -0.30 -2.50 7.80
N SER A 73 -0.14 -2.85 6.51
CA SER A 73 0.24 -1.90 5.46
C SER A 73 -0.71 -0.71 5.36
N GLY A 74 -2.01 -0.93 5.58
CA GLY A 74 -3.02 0.13 5.56
C GLY A 74 -2.90 1.09 6.74
N ALA A 75 -2.63 0.59 7.95
CA ALA A 75 -2.41 1.42 9.12
C ALA A 75 -1.14 2.27 8.97
N ILE A 76 -0.07 1.68 8.45
CA ILE A 76 1.18 2.38 8.16
C ILE A 76 0.94 3.49 7.13
N LEU A 77 0.22 3.21 6.03
CA LEU A 77 -0.11 4.21 5.00
C LEU A 77 -0.90 5.39 5.59
N LEU A 78 -1.94 5.13 6.40
CA LEU A 78 -2.76 6.18 7.00
C LEU A 78 -1.95 7.04 7.97
N TYR A 79 -1.11 6.42 8.78
CA TYR A 79 -0.20 7.15 9.67
C TYR A 79 0.75 8.06 8.91
N LEU A 80 1.37 7.54 7.84
CA LEU A 80 2.28 8.33 7.00
C LEU A 80 1.57 9.48 6.30
N ALA A 81 0.33 9.26 5.83
CA ALA A 81 -0.48 10.29 5.16
C ALA A 81 -0.83 11.44 6.10
N GLU A 82 -1.24 11.13 7.34
CA GLU A 82 -1.61 12.13 8.34
C GLU A 82 -0.38 12.89 8.84
N ARG A 83 0.69 12.17 9.16
CA ARG A 83 1.86 12.75 9.83
C ARG A 83 2.82 13.48 8.87
N PHE A 84 3.02 12.96 7.68
CA PHE A 84 4.04 13.41 6.74
C PHE A 84 3.50 13.81 5.37
N GLY A 85 2.39 13.23 4.94
CA GLY A 85 1.85 13.42 3.59
C GLY A 85 1.10 14.73 3.37
N GLY A 86 0.79 15.47 4.43
CA GLY A 86 -0.06 16.65 4.36
C GLY A 86 -1.52 16.32 4.01
N GLU A 87 -1.90 15.09 4.16
CA GLU A 87 -3.24 14.54 3.91
C GLU A 87 -3.97 14.28 5.25
N CYS A 88 -5.27 14.04 5.20
CA CYS A 88 -6.04 13.61 6.39
C CYS A 88 -6.07 14.65 7.53
N GLN A 89 -6.13 15.94 7.20
CA GLN A 89 -6.12 17.02 8.19
C GLN A 89 -7.45 17.14 8.95
N THR A 90 -8.57 16.81 8.30
CA THR A 90 -9.91 16.82 8.90
C THR A 90 -10.45 15.43 9.14
N ALA A 91 -11.46 15.29 10.00
CA ALA A 91 -12.14 14.02 10.23
C ALA A 91 -12.76 13.45 8.92
N ALA A 92 -13.28 14.34 8.06
CA ALA A 92 -13.83 13.93 6.76
C ALA A 92 -12.75 13.39 5.81
N GLU A 93 -11.62 14.07 5.70
CA GLU A 93 -10.49 13.62 4.89
C GLU A 93 -9.93 12.30 5.40
N ARG A 94 -9.79 12.13 6.72
CA ARG A 94 -9.40 10.85 7.34
C ARG A 94 -10.39 9.74 7.00
N GLY A 95 -11.69 10.01 7.11
CA GLY A 95 -12.74 9.04 6.78
C GLY A 95 -12.65 8.57 5.33
N LEU A 96 -12.48 9.51 4.38
CA LEU A 96 -12.32 9.18 2.96
C LEU A 96 -11.04 8.39 2.67
N ALA A 97 -9.91 8.78 3.27
CA ALA A 97 -8.67 8.05 3.13
C ALA A 97 -8.77 6.61 3.70
N GLN A 98 -9.35 6.48 4.89
CA GLN A 98 -9.60 5.19 5.54
C GLN A 98 -10.51 4.30 4.69
N GLN A 99 -11.59 4.85 4.11
CA GLN A 99 -12.49 4.12 3.23
C GLN A 99 -11.72 3.45 2.08
N TRP A 100 -10.88 4.19 1.37
CA TRP A 100 -10.13 3.67 0.24
C TRP A 100 -9.01 2.71 0.63
N VAL A 101 -8.30 2.98 1.71
CA VAL A 101 -7.24 2.09 2.21
C VAL A 101 -7.83 0.78 2.71
N LEU A 102 -8.94 0.81 3.44
CA LEU A 102 -9.65 -0.40 3.88
C LEU A 102 -10.27 -1.15 2.71
N PHE A 103 -10.88 -0.44 1.74
CA PHE A 103 -11.35 -1.05 0.51
C PHE A 103 -10.23 -1.80 -0.21
N ALA A 104 -9.07 -1.19 -0.38
CA ALA A 104 -7.93 -1.82 -1.03
C ALA A 104 -7.45 -3.07 -0.28
N ASN A 105 -7.25 -2.97 1.03
CA ASN A 105 -6.65 -4.05 1.83
C ASN A 105 -7.61 -5.19 2.20
N ALA A 106 -8.90 -4.92 2.33
CA ALA A 106 -9.89 -5.92 2.72
C ALA A 106 -10.73 -6.39 1.52
N THR A 107 -11.30 -5.49 0.75
CA THR A 107 -12.22 -5.84 -0.33
C THR A 107 -11.48 -6.22 -1.61
N LEU A 108 -10.67 -5.30 -2.14
CA LEU A 108 -9.95 -5.51 -3.39
C LEU A 108 -8.92 -6.63 -3.27
N ALA A 109 -8.12 -6.64 -2.20
CA ALA A 109 -7.16 -7.71 -1.96
C ALA A 109 -7.81 -9.09 -1.88
N THR A 110 -8.95 -9.20 -1.19
CA THR A 110 -9.69 -10.46 -1.07
C THR A 110 -10.25 -10.90 -2.42
N ALA A 111 -10.79 -9.96 -3.20
CA ALA A 111 -11.27 -10.25 -4.56
C ALA A 111 -10.14 -10.68 -5.51
N LEU A 112 -8.91 -10.24 -5.29
CA LEU A 112 -7.76 -10.62 -6.13
C LEU A 112 -7.15 -11.97 -5.71
N PHE A 113 -6.88 -12.15 -4.41
CA PHE A 113 -6.05 -13.24 -3.93
C PHE A 113 -6.82 -14.47 -3.46
N VAL A 114 -8.13 -14.38 -3.24
CA VAL A 114 -8.98 -15.53 -2.90
C VAL A 114 -9.71 -16.01 -4.17
N PRO A 115 -9.41 -17.21 -4.69
CA PRO A 115 -9.93 -17.67 -5.99
C PRO A 115 -11.45 -17.58 -6.13
N SER A 116 -12.21 -18.06 -5.13
CA SER A 116 -13.68 -18.03 -5.14
C SER A 116 -14.26 -16.61 -5.17
N ASN A 117 -13.59 -15.65 -4.54
CA ASN A 117 -13.97 -14.25 -4.57
C ASN A 117 -13.56 -13.58 -5.88
N ARG A 118 -12.43 -13.98 -6.46
CA ARG A 118 -11.98 -13.45 -7.75
C ARG A 118 -12.98 -13.78 -8.86
N GLU A 119 -13.52 -14.97 -8.89
CA GLU A 119 -14.54 -15.34 -9.89
C GLU A 119 -15.85 -14.58 -9.71
N ARG A 120 -16.26 -14.31 -8.48
CA ARG A 120 -17.56 -13.75 -8.16
C ARG A 120 -17.57 -12.23 -8.07
N GLU A 121 -16.58 -11.63 -7.41
CA GLU A 121 -16.58 -10.21 -7.04
C GLU A 121 -15.71 -9.34 -7.97
N PHE A 122 -14.61 -9.91 -8.52
CA PHE A 122 -13.64 -9.13 -9.29
C PHE A 122 -14.26 -8.38 -10.47
N PRO A 123 -15.08 -8.97 -11.35
CA PRO A 123 -15.60 -8.24 -12.51
C PRO A 123 -16.39 -7.00 -12.10
N ARG A 124 -17.28 -7.13 -11.11
CA ARG A 124 -18.09 -6.03 -10.60
C ARG A 124 -17.24 -4.93 -9.96
N LEU A 125 -16.22 -5.30 -9.21
CA LEU A 125 -15.32 -4.31 -8.60
C LEU A 125 -14.54 -3.55 -9.68
N MET A 126 -14.09 -4.22 -10.72
CA MET A 126 -13.38 -3.58 -11.83
C MET A 126 -14.27 -2.62 -12.60
N GLU A 127 -15.53 -2.95 -12.87
CA GLU A 127 -16.48 -2.02 -13.50
C GLU A 127 -16.66 -0.72 -12.71
N VAL A 128 -16.78 -0.83 -11.38
CA VAL A 128 -16.92 0.35 -10.51
C VAL A 128 -15.63 1.15 -10.45
N LEU A 129 -14.49 0.47 -10.29
CA LEU A 129 -13.17 1.11 -10.26
C LEU A 129 -12.83 1.78 -11.59
N ASP A 130 -13.14 1.14 -12.72
CA ASP A 130 -12.87 1.71 -14.04
C ASP A 130 -13.57 3.06 -14.20
N ARG A 131 -14.86 3.15 -13.88
CA ARG A 131 -15.59 4.42 -13.90
C ARG A 131 -14.98 5.44 -12.95
N ARG A 132 -14.70 5.04 -11.70
CA ARG A 132 -14.18 5.95 -10.67
C ARG A 132 -12.79 6.50 -11.01
N LEU A 133 -11.92 5.68 -11.58
CA LEU A 133 -10.58 6.07 -12.01
C LEU A 133 -10.60 7.03 -13.21
N GLY A 134 -11.63 6.95 -14.05
CA GLY A 134 -11.87 7.91 -15.13
C GLY A 134 -12.23 9.33 -14.67
N GLU A 135 -12.67 9.49 -13.42
CA GLU A 135 -12.95 10.80 -12.81
C GLU A 135 -11.70 11.49 -12.24
N GLY A 136 -10.56 10.81 -12.21
CA GLY A 136 -9.28 11.31 -11.67
C GLY A 136 -8.91 10.73 -10.31
N PRO A 137 -8.02 11.39 -9.56
CA PRO A 137 -7.52 10.89 -8.27
C PRO A 137 -8.64 10.57 -7.28
N LEU A 138 -8.46 9.52 -6.47
CA LEU A 138 -9.51 8.97 -5.60
C LEU A 138 -10.01 9.94 -4.52
N LEU A 139 -9.16 10.87 -4.06
CA LEU A 139 -9.55 11.95 -3.15
C LEU A 139 -9.79 13.30 -3.85
N GLY A 140 -9.82 13.31 -5.18
CA GLY A 140 -10.33 14.42 -6.00
C GLY A 140 -9.32 15.47 -6.44
N LYS A 141 -8.20 15.71 -5.73
CA LYS A 141 -7.28 16.82 -6.05
C LYS A 141 -5.99 16.38 -6.72
N SER A 142 -5.30 15.46 -6.10
CA SER A 142 -3.98 14.97 -6.52
C SER A 142 -3.81 13.53 -6.07
N TRP A 143 -2.79 12.86 -6.61
CA TRP A 143 -2.40 11.54 -6.15
C TRP A 143 -2.19 11.53 -4.63
N SER A 144 -2.73 10.53 -3.95
CA SER A 144 -2.91 10.47 -2.50
C SER A 144 -2.64 9.07 -1.95
N VAL A 145 -2.77 8.92 -0.64
CA VAL A 145 -2.71 7.62 0.04
C VAL A 145 -3.77 6.65 -0.48
N ALA A 146 -4.94 7.13 -0.89
CA ALA A 146 -6.00 6.32 -1.49
C ALA A 146 -5.56 5.72 -2.82
N ASP A 147 -4.95 6.57 -3.68
CA ASP A 147 -4.41 6.12 -4.96
C ASP A 147 -3.26 5.14 -4.77
N CYS A 148 -2.37 5.38 -3.81
CA CYS A 148 -1.32 4.45 -3.45
C CYS A 148 -1.87 3.08 -3.11
N ALA A 149 -2.84 3.02 -2.20
CA ALA A 149 -3.41 1.76 -1.72
C ALA A 149 -4.09 0.97 -2.84
N VAL A 150 -4.94 1.60 -3.63
CA VAL A 150 -5.70 0.95 -4.71
C VAL A 150 -4.77 0.57 -5.87
N ASN A 151 -3.96 1.52 -6.34
CA ASN A 151 -3.13 1.32 -7.52
C ASN A 151 -2.01 0.29 -7.31
N ALA A 152 -1.52 0.12 -6.07
CA ALA A 152 -0.58 -0.95 -5.74
C ALA A 152 -1.18 -2.33 -6.03
N TYR A 153 -2.44 -2.57 -5.65
CA TYR A 153 -3.12 -3.83 -5.95
C TYR A 153 -3.43 -3.99 -7.44
N LEU A 154 -3.87 -2.92 -8.12
CA LEU A 154 -4.09 -2.97 -9.56
C LEU A 154 -2.79 -3.30 -10.32
N ALA A 155 -1.68 -2.70 -9.93
CA ALA A 155 -0.38 -2.96 -10.54
C ALA A 155 0.17 -4.38 -10.29
N TYR A 156 -0.38 -5.13 -9.33
CA TYR A 156 -0.09 -6.55 -9.15
C TYR A 156 -0.77 -7.44 -10.19
N LEU A 157 -1.85 -6.97 -10.84
CA LEU A 157 -2.60 -7.78 -11.81
C LEU A 157 -1.72 -8.35 -12.92
N PRO A 158 -0.95 -7.55 -13.68
CA PRO A 158 -0.11 -8.09 -14.73
C PRO A 158 1.04 -8.97 -14.22
N ILE A 159 1.37 -8.88 -12.92
CA ILE A 159 2.48 -9.62 -12.31
C ILE A 159 2.01 -11.00 -11.83
N PHE A 160 0.89 -11.06 -11.10
CA PHE A 160 0.42 -12.28 -10.45
C PHE A 160 -0.72 -12.96 -11.20
N PHE A 161 -1.42 -12.23 -12.05
CA PHE A 161 -2.61 -12.69 -12.76
C PHE A 161 -2.61 -12.28 -14.24
N PRO A 162 -1.53 -12.58 -15.00
CA PRO A 162 -1.39 -12.15 -16.39
C PRO A 162 -2.48 -12.75 -17.31
N GLN A 163 -3.19 -13.79 -16.87
CA GLN A 163 -4.30 -14.42 -17.57
C GLN A 163 -5.62 -13.65 -17.48
N ILE A 164 -5.72 -12.65 -16.58
CA ILE A 164 -6.95 -11.87 -16.45
C ILE A 164 -7.04 -10.88 -17.60
N ASP A 165 -8.14 -10.96 -18.37
CA ASP A 165 -8.44 -9.98 -19.40
C ASP A 165 -8.91 -8.67 -18.78
N LEU A 166 -8.13 -7.61 -18.98
CA LEU A 166 -8.45 -6.25 -18.55
C LEU A 166 -8.98 -5.38 -19.69
N SER A 167 -9.15 -5.92 -20.90
CA SER A 167 -9.64 -5.15 -22.05
C SER A 167 -11.00 -4.46 -21.83
N PRO A 168 -11.93 -5.00 -21.00
CA PRO A 168 -13.16 -4.30 -20.67
C PRO A 168 -13.00 -3.07 -19.76
N PHE A 169 -11.80 -2.86 -19.18
CA PHE A 169 -11.54 -1.86 -18.13
C PHE A 169 -10.40 -0.89 -18.55
N PRO A 170 -10.66 0.01 -19.52
CA PRO A 170 -9.60 0.86 -20.10
C PRO A 170 -8.97 1.83 -19.09
N GLN A 171 -9.74 2.34 -18.11
CA GLN A 171 -9.21 3.24 -17.08
C GLN A 171 -8.36 2.50 -16.05
N VAL A 172 -8.72 1.26 -15.72
CA VAL A 172 -7.88 0.38 -14.89
C VAL A 172 -6.56 0.11 -15.61
N GLN A 173 -6.57 -0.23 -16.90
CA GLN A 173 -5.36 -0.43 -17.69
C GLN A 173 -4.49 0.83 -17.73
N ALA A 174 -5.09 1.99 -18.00
CA ALA A 174 -4.38 3.26 -18.04
C ALA A 174 -3.75 3.59 -16.68
N THR A 175 -4.48 3.33 -15.58
CA THR A 175 -3.99 3.53 -14.21
C THR A 175 -2.81 2.61 -13.88
N ILE A 176 -2.87 1.34 -14.29
CA ILE A 176 -1.74 0.40 -14.14
C ILE A 176 -0.52 0.92 -14.89
N ALA A 177 -0.69 1.28 -16.16
CA ALA A 177 0.41 1.79 -16.99
C ALA A 177 1.02 3.07 -16.41
N ALA A 178 0.19 4.03 -15.99
CA ALA A 178 0.65 5.26 -15.36
C ALA A 178 1.38 4.98 -14.03
N THR A 179 0.89 4.04 -13.21
CA THR A 179 1.53 3.63 -11.95
C THR A 179 2.91 3.06 -12.21
N GLN A 180 3.04 2.16 -13.17
CA GLN A 180 4.32 1.52 -13.52
C GLN A 180 5.37 2.51 -14.08
N GLN A 181 4.94 3.65 -14.62
CA GLN A 181 5.83 4.70 -15.12
C GLN A 181 6.27 5.69 -14.04
N ARG A 182 5.68 5.67 -12.84
CA ARG A 182 6.07 6.59 -11.76
C ARG A 182 7.50 6.28 -11.27
N PRO A 183 8.39 7.27 -11.19
CA PRO A 183 9.78 7.03 -10.74
C PRO A 183 9.86 6.39 -9.36
N ALA A 184 9.04 6.86 -8.40
CA ALA A 184 8.98 6.31 -7.05
C ALA A 184 8.51 4.84 -7.04
N TYR A 185 7.52 4.48 -7.87
CA TYR A 185 7.10 3.09 -8.02
C TYR A 185 8.22 2.21 -8.59
N GLN A 186 8.93 2.69 -9.61
CA GLN A 186 10.06 1.98 -10.21
C GLN A 186 11.20 1.79 -9.23
N THR A 187 11.49 2.77 -8.36
CA THR A 187 12.49 2.63 -7.29
C THR A 187 12.18 1.46 -6.36
N VAL A 188 10.89 1.24 -6.07
CA VAL A 188 10.46 0.19 -5.15
C VAL A 188 10.28 -1.16 -5.84
N MET A 189 9.69 -1.17 -7.03
CA MET A 189 9.25 -2.38 -7.74
C MET A 189 10.14 -2.77 -8.90
N GLY A 190 10.94 -1.85 -9.43
CA GLY A 190 11.81 -2.05 -10.58
C GLY A 190 13.13 -2.76 -10.27
N GLN A 191 13.54 -2.82 -9.01
CA GLN A 191 14.72 -3.58 -8.55
C GLN A 191 14.34 -5.07 -8.42
N ARG A 192 14.36 -5.78 -9.55
CA ARG A 192 14.13 -7.22 -9.63
C ARG A 192 15.41 -7.97 -9.94
#